data_58b4036014ddc07903db3e631529077f
#
_entry.id   58b4036014ddc07903db3e631529077f
#
_cell.length_a   1.000
_cell.length_b   1.000
_cell.length_c   1.000
_cell.angle_alpha   90.00
_cell.angle_beta   90.00
_cell.angle_gamma   90.00
#
_symmetry.space_group_name_H-M   'P 1'
#
loop_
_entity.id
_entity.type
_entity.pdbx_description
1 polymer ?
#
loop_
_entity_poly.entity_id
_entity_poly.type
_entity_poly.pdbx_seq_one_letter_code
_entity_poly.pdbx_strand_id
1 'polypeptide(L)'
;MSVVTAFAPATSSEAAAWFRHKLSFETDCADVYSAMRDGACDFVLLHVVGSAETFARRHLPGALHLPHRLIDASRMSEWPAETLFVVYCAGPHCNGADIAALRLAELGRPVKMMLGGLTGW
;
A
#
# COMPACT_ATOMS: atom_id res chain seq x y z
N MET A 1 5.78 33.44 16.16
CA MET A 1 6.21 32.24 15.44
C MET A 1 6.08 31.02 16.33
N SER A 2 5.55 29.95 15.81
CA SER A 2 5.39 28.68 16.54
C SER A 2 6.42 27.65 16.03
N VAL A 3 6.47 26.49 16.70
CA VAL A 3 7.30 25.39 16.20
C VAL A 3 6.83 24.93 14.82
N VAL A 4 5.55 25.10 14.50
CA VAL A 4 4.99 24.75 13.19
C VAL A 4 5.53 25.66 12.08
N THR A 5 5.70 26.93 12.37
CA THR A 5 6.17 27.91 11.39
C THR A 5 7.69 28.15 11.45
N ALA A 6 8.40 27.42 12.30
CA ALA A 6 9.86 27.46 12.33
C ALA A 6 10.47 27.09 10.98
N PHE A 7 9.83 26.20 10.25
CA PHE A 7 10.12 25.93 8.84
C PHE A 7 8.99 26.54 8.01
N ALA A 8 9.34 27.37 7.05
CA ALA A 8 8.34 28.00 6.19
C ALA A 8 7.63 26.93 5.36
N PRO A 9 6.31 27.09 5.14
CA PRO A 9 5.60 26.15 4.25
C PRO A 9 6.11 26.29 2.81
N ALA A 10 6.06 25.21 2.08
CA ALA A 10 6.35 25.22 0.65
C ALA A 10 5.36 26.14 -0.06
N THR A 11 5.72 26.60 -1.26
CA THR A 11 4.76 27.33 -2.12
C THR A 11 3.57 26.41 -2.41
N SER A 12 2.42 27.02 -2.69
CA SER A 12 1.22 26.24 -3.04
C SER A 12 1.44 25.34 -4.26
N SER A 13 2.21 25.83 -5.24
CA SER A 13 2.55 25.05 -6.43
C SER A 13 3.37 23.82 -6.10
N GLU A 14 4.41 23.97 -5.28
CA GLU A 14 5.25 22.86 -4.85
C GLU A 14 4.47 21.87 -3.98
N ALA A 15 3.65 22.40 -3.06
CA ALA A 15 2.83 21.57 -2.20
C ALA A 15 1.83 20.74 -3.02
N ALA A 16 1.18 21.34 -4.01
CA ALA A 16 0.24 20.64 -4.87
C ALA A 16 0.92 19.49 -5.62
N ALA A 17 2.11 19.73 -6.17
CA ALA A 17 2.87 18.70 -6.88
C ALA A 17 3.24 17.54 -5.93
N TRP A 18 3.72 17.87 -4.74
CA TRP A 18 4.12 16.86 -3.77
C TRP A 18 2.95 16.00 -3.28
N PHE A 19 1.84 16.64 -2.93
CA PHE A 19 0.67 15.89 -2.44
C PHE A 19 0.02 15.05 -3.55
N ARG A 20 -0.02 15.55 -4.78
CA ARG A 20 -0.50 14.75 -5.91
C ARG A 20 0.37 13.52 -6.11
N HIS A 21 1.67 13.68 -5.98
CA HIS A 21 2.65 12.61 -6.09
C HIS A 21 2.42 11.56 -4.99
N LYS A 22 2.36 12.03 -3.73
CA LYS A 22 2.10 11.16 -2.57
C LYS A 22 0.81 10.35 -2.74
N LEU A 23 -0.27 10.98 -3.17
CA LEU A 23 -1.56 10.32 -3.38
C LEU A 23 -1.54 9.30 -4.52
N SER A 24 -0.58 9.40 -5.44
CA SER A 24 -0.40 8.41 -6.50
C SER A 24 0.33 7.15 -6.02
N PHE A 25 1.11 7.24 -4.94
CA PHE A 25 1.86 6.12 -4.38
C PHE A 25 1.15 5.44 -3.22
N GLU A 26 0.28 6.16 -2.53
CA GLU A 26 -0.28 5.73 -1.25
C GLU A 26 -1.80 5.78 -1.25
N THR A 27 -2.37 4.88 -0.46
CA THR A 27 -3.75 4.92 -0.01
C THR A 27 -3.74 4.71 1.50
N ASP A 28 -4.89 4.58 2.13
CA ASP A 28 -4.98 4.36 3.57
C ASP A 28 -6.10 3.39 3.92
N CYS A 29 -6.21 3.06 5.21
CA CYS A 29 -7.20 2.11 5.69
C CYS A 29 -8.63 2.59 5.45
N ALA A 30 -8.89 3.90 5.60
CA ALA A 30 -10.22 4.45 5.42
C ALA A 30 -10.71 4.29 3.97
N ASP A 31 -9.84 4.60 3.00
CA ASP A 31 -10.19 4.50 1.58
C ASP A 31 -10.35 3.05 1.13
N VAL A 32 -9.47 2.16 1.58
CA VAL A 32 -9.59 0.73 1.28
C VAL A 32 -10.90 0.18 1.86
N TYR A 33 -11.20 0.51 3.11
CA TYR A 33 -12.47 0.10 3.74
C TYR A 33 -13.68 0.62 2.97
N SER A 34 -13.67 1.89 2.57
CA SER A 34 -14.76 2.47 1.79
C SER A 34 -14.97 1.77 0.45
N ALA A 35 -13.87 1.47 -0.26
CA ALA A 35 -13.95 0.76 -1.53
C ALA A 35 -14.56 -0.63 -1.36
N MET A 36 -14.18 -1.35 -0.32
CA MET A 36 -14.74 -2.67 -0.01
C MET A 36 -16.22 -2.60 0.33
N ARG A 37 -16.59 -1.66 1.23
CA ARG A 37 -17.98 -1.48 1.67
C ARG A 37 -18.89 -1.14 0.50
N ASP A 38 -18.42 -0.33 -0.43
CA ASP A 38 -19.23 0.17 -1.55
C ASP A 38 -19.21 -0.78 -2.76
N GLY A 39 -18.55 -1.93 -2.65
CA GLY A 39 -18.42 -2.89 -3.75
C GLY A 39 -17.61 -2.37 -4.92
N ALA A 40 -16.71 -1.41 -4.67
CA ALA A 40 -15.88 -0.77 -5.69
C ALA A 40 -14.41 -1.19 -5.59
N CYS A 41 -14.17 -2.44 -5.21
CA CYS A 41 -12.80 -2.96 -5.05
C CYS A 41 -12.20 -3.30 -6.41
N ASP A 42 -11.51 -2.35 -7.00
CA ASP A 42 -10.87 -2.45 -8.31
C ASP A 42 -9.35 -2.68 -8.20
N PHE A 43 -8.95 -3.34 -7.14
CA PHE A 43 -7.55 -3.65 -6.83
C PHE A 43 -7.45 -5.01 -6.15
N VAL A 44 -6.23 -5.56 -6.15
CA VAL A 44 -5.89 -6.78 -5.39
C VAL A 44 -5.15 -6.38 -4.14
N LEU A 45 -5.67 -6.76 -2.98
CA LEU A 45 -5.08 -6.42 -1.67
C LEU A 45 -4.12 -7.53 -1.25
N LEU A 46 -2.85 -7.18 -1.03
CA LEU A 46 -1.79 -8.12 -0.68
C LEU A 46 -1.28 -7.88 0.74
N HIS A 47 -1.33 -8.91 1.55
CA HIS A 47 -0.70 -9.00 2.86
C HIS A 47 0.73 -9.53 2.63
N VAL A 48 1.73 -8.66 2.78
CA VAL A 48 3.07 -8.93 2.24
C VAL A 48 4.11 -9.31 3.28
N VAL A 49 3.68 -9.62 4.49
CA VAL A 49 4.57 -10.02 5.59
C VAL A 49 4.02 -11.24 6.32
N GLY A 50 4.84 -11.80 7.19
CA GLY A 50 4.42 -12.86 8.09
C GLY A 50 4.32 -14.24 7.48
N SER A 51 4.06 -15.20 8.34
CA SER A 51 3.87 -16.60 7.97
C SER A 51 2.42 -16.88 7.57
N ALA A 52 2.20 -18.05 6.95
CA ALA A 52 0.84 -18.50 6.66
C ALA A 52 -0.01 -18.61 7.92
N GLU A 53 0.60 -18.98 9.05
CA GLU A 53 -0.10 -19.10 10.33
C GLU A 53 -0.54 -17.74 10.86
N THR A 54 0.33 -16.73 10.82
CA THR A 54 -0.02 -15.38 11.28
C THR A 54 -1.07 -14.75 10.37
N PHE A 55 -0.96 -14.96 9.07
CA PHE A 55 -1.97 -14.51 8.13
C PHE A 55 -3.34 -15.15 8.43
N ALA A 56 -3.37 -16.46 8.65
CA ALA A 56 -4.62 -17.17 8.95
C ALA A 56 -5.29 -16.62 10.21
N ARG A 57 -4.50 -16.23 11.22
CA ARG A 57 -5.03 -15.68 12.47
C ARG A 57 -5.56 -14.27 12.33
N ARG A 58 -4.91 -13.46 11.50
CA ARG A 58 -5.25 -12.04 11.39
C ARG A 58 -4.81 -11.45 10.07
N HIS A 59 -5.78 -11.03 9.27
CA HIS A 59 -5.55 -10.33 8.01
C HIS A 59 -6.79 -9.51 7.64
N LEU A 60 -6.64 -8.59 6.71
CA LEU A 60 -7.77 -7.80 6.23
C LEU A 60 -8.70 -8.65 5.37
N PRO A 61 -10.02 -8.38 5.41
CA PRO A 61 -10.97 -9.10 4.55
C PRO A 61 -10.58 -9.02 3.09
N GLY A 62 -10.61 -10.16 2.40
CA GLY A 62 -10.30 -10.22 0.97
C GLY A 62 -8.83 -10.16 0.61
N ALA A 63 -7.93 -9.99 1.59
CA ALA A 63 -6.50 -9.95 1.31
C ALA A 63 -5.97 -11.33 0.93
N LEU A 64 -4.99 -11.34 0.01
CA LEU A 64 -4.22 -12.52 -0.31
C LEU A 64 -2.87 -12.44 0.37
N HIS A 65 -2.34 -13.56 0.82
CA HIS A 65 -1.03 -13.63 1.46
C HIS A 65 0.06 -13.81 0.41
N LEU A 66 0.91 -12.81 0.25
CA LEU A 66 2.05 -12.90 -0.64
C LEU A 66 3.24 -12.16 -0.01
N PRO A 67 4.03 -12.85 0.83
CA PRO A 67 5.22 -12.24 1.44
C PRO A 67 6.11 -11.59 0.38
N HIS A 68 6.65 -10.41 0.70
CA HIS A 68 7.38 -9.61 -0.28
C HIS A 68 8.56 -10.36 -0.91
N ARG A 69 9.20 -11.28 -0.19
CA ARG A 69 10.31 -12.09 -0.72
C ARG A 69 9.90 -13.04 -1.84
N LEU A 70 8.61 -13.34 -1.97
CA LEU A 70 8.07 -14.26 -2.98
C LEU A 70 7.52 -13.53 -4.21
N ILE A 71 7.60 -12.21 -4.23
CA ILE A 71 7.15 -11.41 -5.36
C ILE A 71 8.21 -11.49 -6.46
N ASP A 72 7.88 -12.14 -7.56
CA ASP A 72 8.71 -12.23 -8.75
C ASP A 72 7.83 -12.25 -10.02
N ALA A 73 8.47 -12.18 -11.17
CA ALA A 73 7.75 -12.12 -12.45
C ALA A 73 6.85 -13.32 -12.66
N SER A 74 7.31 -14.52 -12.31
CA SER A 74 6.55 -15.75 -12.47
C SER A 74 5.30 -15.73 -11.62
N ARG A 75 5.43 -15.38 -10.35
CA ARG A 75 4.30 -15.34 -9.41
C ARG A 75 3.26 -14.33 -9.83
N MET A 76 3.71 -13.16 -10.30
CA MET A 76 2.81 -12.07 -10.70
C MET A 76 2.16 -12.30 -12.05
N SER A 77 2.63 -13.26 -12.84
CA SER A 77 2.04 -13.58 -14.15
C SER A 77 0.61 -14.10 -14.06
N GLU A 78 0.14 -14.44 -12.86
CA GLU A 78 -1.24 -14.89 -12.64
C GLU A 78 -2.27 -13.76 -12.83
N TRP A 79 -1.82 -12.52 -12.80
CA TRP A 79 -2.71 -11.36 -12.95
C TRP A 79 -2.42 -10.59 -14.24
N PRO A 80 -3.45 -9.98 -14.85
CA PRO A 80 -3.25 -9.09 -16.01
C PRO A 80 -2.27 -7.97 -15.69
N ALA A 81 -1.59 -7.46 -16.72
CA ALA A 81 -0.55 -6.45 -16.56
C ALA A 81 -1.05 -5.14 -15.93
N GLU A 82 -2.32 -4.79 -16.15
CA GLU A 82 -2.94 -3.56 -15.65
C GLU A 82 -3.52 -3.66 -14.24
N THR A 83 -3.45 -4.84 -13.61
CA THR A 83 -3.97 -5.04 -12.25
C THR A 83 -3.27 -4.12 -11.27
N LEU A 84 -4.03 -3.34 -10.51
CA LEU A 84 -3.51 -2.54 -9.41
C LEU A 84 -3.39 -3.41 -8.16
N PHE A 85 -2.20 -3.41 -7.58
CA PHE A 85 -1.99 -4.06 -6.29
C PHE A 85 -1.93 -3.01 -5.18
N VAL A 86 -2.62 -3.28 -4.09
CA VAL A 86 -2.51 -2.49 -2.86
C VAL A 86 -1.84 -3.38 -1.83
N VAL A 87 -0.70 -2.93 -1.32
CA VAL A 87 0.12 -3.72 -0.38
C VAL A 87 0.04 -3.13 1.01
N TYR A 88 0.06 -4.00 2.02
CA TYR A 88 0.12 -3.58 3.42
C TYR A 88 0.95 -4.55 4.25
N CYS A 89 1.46 -4.07 5.37
CA CYS A 89 2.19 -4.88 6.33
C CYS A 89 1.62 -4.68 7.75
N ALA A 90 2.41 -4.99 8.77
CA ALA A 90 1.91 -4.99 10.15
C ALA A 90 1.44 -3.62 10.63
N GLY A 91 2.18 -2.57 10.26
CA GLY A 91 1.85 -1.21 10.70
C GLY A 91 2.97 -0.24 10.37
N PRO A 92 2.91 0.99 10.93
CA PRO A 92 3.89 2.04 10.61
C PRO A 92 5.33 1.70 10.97
N HIS A 93 5.53 0.74 11.86
CA HIS A 93 6.86 0.30 12.32
C HIS A 93 7.52 -0.71 11.38
N CYS A 94 6.84 -1.12 10.32
CA CYS A 94 7.26 -2.19 9.42
C CYS A 94 7.42 -1.63 8.01
N ASN A 95 8.51 -1.95 7.34
CA ASN A 95 8.76 -1.53 5.96
C ASN A 95 8.49 -2.62 4.92
N GLY A 96 7.82 -3.69 5.32
CA GLY A 96 7.51 -4.80 4.39
C GLY A 96 6.67 -4.36 3.20
N ALA A 97 5.74 -3.44 3.42
CA ALA A 97 4.92 -2.88 2.33
C ALA A 97 5.76 -2.05 1.36
N ASP A 98 6.74 -1.28 1.87
CA ASP A 98 7.65 -0.51 1.02
C ASP A 98 8.48 -1.44 0.13
N ILE A 99 8.99 -2.53 0.69
CA ILE A 99 9.77 -3.51 -0.06
C ILE A 99 8.92 -4.18 -1.12
N ALA A 100 7.69 -4.58 -0.78
CA ALA A 100 6.76 -5.19 -1.73
C ALA A 100 6.41 -4.23 -2.86
N ALA A 101 6.12 -2.98 -2.52
CA ALA A 101 5.80 -1.94 -3.51
C ALA A 101 6.97 -1.73 -4.48
N LEU A 102 8.20 -1.67 -3.96
CA LEU A 102 9.39 -1.54 -4.80
C LEU A 102 9.52 -2.72 -5.75
N ARG A 103 9.37 -3.96 -5.26
CA ARG A 103 9.47 -5.15 -6.09
C ARG A 103 8.43 -5.18 -7.20
N LEU A 104 7.17 -4.83 -6.87
CA LEU A 104 6.10 -4.77 -7.85
C LEU A 104 6.35 -3.68 -8.89
N ALA A 105 6.79 -2.51 -8.45
CA ALA A 105 7.11 -1.41 -9.37
C ALA A 105 8.26 -1.76 -10.31
N GLU A 106 9.30 -2.42 -9.81
CA GLU A 106 10.43 -2.89 -10.63
C GLU A 106 9.99 -3.92 -11.67
N LEU A 107 8.93 -4.68 -11.39
CA LEU A 107 8.32 -5.61 -12.34
C LEU A 107 7.35 -4.93 -13.30
N GLY A 108 7.18 -3.61 -13.21
CA GLY A 108 6.26 -2.85 -14.05
C GLY A 108 4.80 -2.96 -13.63
N ARG A 109 4.53 -3.41 -12.41
CA ARG A 109 3.16 -3.57 -11.92
C ARG A 109 2.65 -2.31 -11.24
N PRO A 110 1.41 -1.87 -11.54
CA PRO A 110 0.79 -0.77 -10.79
C PRO A 110 0.65 -1.14 -9.32
N VAL A 111 1.05 -0.24 -8.44
CA VAL A 111 1.02 -0.51 -7.00
C VAL A 111 0.74 0.76 -6.20
N LYS A 112 0.02 0.59 -5.10
CA LYS A 112 -0.11 1.60 -4.04
C LYS A 112 0.12 0.93 -2.70
N MET A 113 0.67 1.67 -1.75
CA MET A 113 0.87 1.19 -0.39
C MET A 113 -0.25 1.72 0.51
N MET A 114 -0.88 0.83 1.28
CA MET A 114 -1.87 1.24 2.28
C MET A 114 -1.15 1.62 3.57
N LEU A 115 -1.18 2.89 3.91
CA LEU A 115 -0.61 3.40 5.15
C LEU A 115 -1.39 2.87 6.36
N GLY A 116 -0.68 2.70 7.47
CA GLY A 116 -1.26 2.22 8.72
C GLY A 116 -1.20 0.71 8.89
N GLY A 117 -1.23 -0.04 7.80
CA GLY A 117 -1.13 -1.49 7.84
C GLY A 117 -2.23 -2.16 8.66
N LEU A 118 -1.95 -3.36 9.13
CA LEU A 118 -2.90 -4.16 9.90
C LEU A 118 -3.33 -3.45 11.19
N THR A 119 -2.40 -2.79 11.88
CA THR A 119 -2.72 -2.07 13.13
C THR A 119 -3.57 -0.83 12.91
N GLY A 120 -3.47 -0.20 11.73
CA GLY A 120 -4.29 0.96 11.38
C GLY A 120 -5.71 0.61 10.99
N TRP A 121 -5.91 -0.64 10.58
CA TRP A 121 -7.24 -1.12 10.17
C TRP A 121 -8.18 -1.20 11.37
#